data_0dc281d5e90bd56559d9825989897122
#
_entry.id   0dc281d5e90bd56559d9825989897122
#
_cell.length_a   1.000
_cell.length_b   1.000
_cell.length_c   1.000
_cell.angle_alpha   90.00
_cell.angle_beta   90.00
_cell.angle_gamma   90.00
#
_symmetry.space_group_name_H-M   'P 1'
#
loop_
_entity.id
_entity.type
_entity.pdbx_description
1 polymer ?
#
loop_
_entity_poly.entity_id
_entity_poly.type
_entity_poly.pdbx_seq_one_letter_code
_entity_poly.pdbx_strand_id
1 'polypeptide(L)'
;MTDIRDDAHAGFETVFGTAPDGLWSAPGRVNLIGEHTDYNEGFVLPFAIDRRTVVALRARDDRRVRVASTFADELAEIDLDQLAPDSLGGWSAYPLGVAWAFGEFGADLSAVPGVDLFIDSDVPVGAGLSSSAAIESAVALALNDVWRLGLDRRTLARVGQRAENVAVGAPTGIMDQSASLLGQVDHAVFLDCRSLESELVPLGLAEAGLAILVIDTGVKHSHVTGGYRERRAACERGAAAMGASSLRDLTVDDLPRARRLLDEVTFRRIRHVITENQRVLDTVAVLKAQSASAIGDLLDASHRSMRDDFEISVPELDLAVETAVGAGALGARMTGGGFGGAAIALVRVDDLSRVQVAVDNAFGEHAFGQPDTFIVTASDGATRN
;
A
#
# COMPACT_ATOMS: atom_id res chain seq x y z
N MET A 1 1.03 24.84 8.13
CA MET A 1 1.97 23.76 7.72
C MET A 1 2.62 24.23 6.44
N THR A 2 3.94 24.17 6.34
CA THR A 2 4.69 24.35 5.09
C THR A 2 4.28 23.24 4.12
N ASP A 3 4.42 23.49 2.82
CA ASP A 3 4.20 22.45 1.81
C ASP A 3 5.38 21.45 1.91
N ILE A 4 5.09 20.18 1.99
CA ILE A 4 6.13 19.14 2.07
C ILE A 4 7.15 19.21 0.92
N ARG A 5 6.76 19.80 -0.21
CA ARG A 5 7.66 20.05 -1.34
C ARG A 5 8.71 21.12 -1.01
N ASP A 6 8.30 22.18 -0.31
CA ASP A 6 9.22 23.22 0.15
C ASP A 6 10.17 22.67 1.21
N ASP A 7 9.68 21.82 2.10
CA ASP A 7 10.48 21.16 3.14
C ASP A 7 11.51 20.20 2.50
N ALA A 8 11.11 19.37 1.52
CA ALA A 8 12.02 18.49 0.79
C ALA A 8 13.09 19.27 0.00
N HIS A 9 12.73 20.38 -0.64
CA HIS A 9 13.67 21.24 -1.35
C HIS A 9 14.70 21.83 -0.38
N ALA A 10 14.26 22.43 0.71
CA ALA A 10 15.13 23.04 1.71
C ALA A 10 16.03 22.00 2.41
N GLY A 11 15.49 20.80 2.68
CA GLY A 11 16.25 19.68 3.22
C GLY A 11 17.37 19.24 2.27
N PHE A 12 17.07 19.13 0.98
CA PHE A 12 18.08 18.82 -0.05
C PHE A 12 19.21 19.86 -0.05
N GLU A 13 18.88 21.16 -0.09
CA GLU A 13 19.88 22.24 -0.07
C GLU A 13 20.73 22.21 1.21
N THR A 14 20.10 21.91 2.34
CA THR A 14 20.79 21.82 3.64
C THR A 14 21.82 20.70 3.66
N VAL A 15 21.46 19.52 3.12
CA VAL A 15 22.33 18.33 3.15
C VAL A 15 23.40 18.39 2.06
N PHE A 16 23.05 18.79 0.85
CA PHE A 16 23.94 18.70 -0.32
C PHE A 16 24.59 20.04 -0.74
N GLY A 17 24.16 21.16 -0.15
CA GLY A 17 24.76 22.49 -0.40
C GLY A 17 24.44 23.08 -1.78
N THR A 18 23.44 22.56 -2.47
CA THR A 18 23.05 22.97 -3.84
C THR A 18 21.57 22.67 -4.07
N ALA A 19 20.94 23.35 -5.03
CA ALA A 19 19.55 23.10 -5.37
C ALA A 19 19.36 21.76 -6.11
N PRO A 20 18.22 21.08 -5.94
CA PRO A 20 17.87 19.89 -6.71
C PRO A 20 17.53 20.24 -8.16
N ASP A 21 17.64 19.29 -9.08
CA ASP A 21 17.23 19.42 -10.49
C ASP A 21 15.69 19.31 -10.65
N GLY A 22 15.00 18.77 -9.65
CA GLY A 22 13.56 18.66 -9.63
C GLY A 22 13.04 17.95 -8.38
N LEU A 23 11.72 17.99 -8.27
CA LEU A 23 10.96 17.33 -7.22
C LEU A 23 10.00 16.31 -7.86
N TRP A 24 9.90 15.14 -7.27
CA TRP A 24 8.95 14.10 -7.64
C TRP A 24 8.21 13.64 -6.40
N SER A 25 6.95 13.33 -6.55
CA SER A 25 6.17 12.86 -5.41
C SER A 25 5.29 11.66 -5.78
N ALA A 26 5.04 10.81 -4.79
CA ALA A 26 4.12 9.69 -4.92
C ALA A 26 3.31 9.54 -3.63
N PRO A 27 2.01 9.21 -3.74
CA PRO A 27 1.14 9.06 -2.59
C PRO A 27 1.31 7.71 -1.89
N GLY A 28 0.95 7.67 -0.61
CA GLY A 28 0.52 6.44 0.02
C GLY A 28 -0.79 5.93 -0.56
N ARG A 29 -1.30 4.82 -0.04
CA ARG A 29 -2.58 4.26 -0.48
C ARG A 29 -3.42 3.74 0.69
N VAL A 30 -4.73 3.72 0.48
CA VAL A 30 -5.67 2.87 1.20
C VAL A 30 -6.13 1.76 0.26
N ASN A 31 -6.18 0.52 0.74
CA ASN A 31 -6.89 -0.51 -0.01
C ASN A 31 -8.35 -0.55 0.45
N LEU A 32 -9.27 -0.16 -0.44
CA LEU A 32 -10.69 -0.14 -0.12
C LEU A 32 -11.21 -1.56 0.13
N ILE A 33 -10.79 -2.53 -0.67
CA ILE A 33 -11.10 -3.96 -0.53
C ILE A 33 -10.16 -4.81 -1.39
N GLY A 34 -9.91 -6.07 -0.99
CA GLY A 34 -9.04 -6.99 -1.72
C GLY A 34 -7.70 -7.23 -1.02
N GLU A 35 -7.70 -7.43 0.31
CA GLU A 35 -6.49 -7.74 1.06
C GLU A 35 -5.99 -9.15 0.78
N HIS A 36 -4.67 -9.29 0.61
CA HIS A 36 -3.96 -10.54 0.38
C HIS A 36 -4.37 -11.31 -0.90
N THR A 37 -5.01 -10.63 -1.84
CA THR A 37 -5.37 -11.21 -3.14
C THR A 37 -4.31 -10.97 -4.21
N ASP A 38 -3.49 -9.94 -4.10
CA ASP A 38 -2.54 -9.48 -5.12
C ASP A 38 -1.43 -10.50 -5.41
N TYR A 39 -0.77 -11.07 -4.41
CA TYR A 39 0.23 -12.12 -4.60
C TYR A 39 -0.39 -13.50 -4.94
N ASN A 40 -1.72 -13.59 -4.94
CA ASN A 40 -2.51 -14.71 -5.44
C ASN A 40 -3.04 -14.48 -6.86
N GLU A 41 -2.49 -13.50 -7.58
CA GLU A 41 -2.93 -13.08 -8.91
C GLU A 41 -4.40 -12.61 -8.97
N GLY A 42 -4.92 -12.19 -7.81
CA GLY A 42 -6.32 -11.80 -7.64
C GLY A 42 -6.62 -10.36 -8.06
N PHE A 43 -7.73 -9.85 -7.55
CA PHE A 43 -8.19 -8.49 -7.77
C PHE A 43 -8.01 -7.65 -6.52
N VAL A 44 -7.70 -6.36 -6.70
CA VAL A 44 -7.62 -5.37 -5.64
C VAL A 44 -8.30 -4.07 -6.06
N LEU A 45 -8.71 -3.25 -5.09
CA LEU A 45 -9.36 -1.97 -5.34
C LEU A 45 -8.78 -0.87 -4.41
N PRO A 46 -7.48 -0.58 -4.46
CA PRO A 46 -6.90 0.52 -3.72
C PRO A 46 -7.20 1.89 -4.34
N PHE A 47 -6.99 2.94 -3.55
CA PHE A 47 -6.87 4.31 -4.06
C PHE A 47 -5.67 5.02 -3.46
N ALA A 48 -5.05 5.90 -4.26
CA ALA A 48 -3.99 6.79 -3.81
C ALA A 48 -4.56 7.84 -2.85
N ILE A 49 -3.85 8.17 -1.77
CA ILE A 49 -4.31 9.13 -0.77
C ILE A 49 -3.61 10.49 -0.90
N ASP A 50 -4.14 11.51 -0.26
CA ASP A 50 -3.61 12.87 -0.21
C ASP A 50 -2.37 13.05 0.69
N ARG A 51 -1.81 11.96 1.25
CA ARG A 51 -0.53 11.91 1.94
C ARG A 51 0.54 11.39 1.00
N ARG A 52 1.70 12.07 0.95
CA ARG A 52 2.71 11.82 -0.10
C ARG A 52 4.12 11.71 0.45
N THR A 53 4.96 11.03 -0.29
CA THR A 53 6.41 11.11 -0.20
C THR A 53 6.92 12.01 -1.32
N VAL A 54 7.82 12.93 -1.01
CA VAL A 54 8.50 13.81 -1.95
C VAL A 54 9.98 13.45 -2.01
N VAL A 55 10.50 13.36 -3.22
CA VAL A 55 11.91 13.15 -3.54
C VAL A 55 12.44 14.37 -4.24
N ALA A 56 13.40 15.07 -3.62
CA ALA A 56 14.23 16.06 -4.26
C ALA A 56 15.48 15.34 -4.82
N LEU A 57 15.77 15.52 -6.10
CA LEU A 57 16.86 14.78 -6.76
C LEU A 57 17.71 15.71 -7.63
N ARG A 58 19.02 15.43 -7.64
CA ARG A 58 20.00 16.04 -8.56
C ARG A 58 20.93 14.99 -9.15
N ALA A 59 21.17 15.06 -10.45
CA ALA A 59 22.18 14.26 -11.12
C ALA A 59 23.60 14.69 -10.73
N ARG A 60 24.52 13.73 -10.63
CA ARG A 60 25.94 13.91 -10.30
C ARG A 60 26.81 13.67 -11.52
N ASP A 61 28.06 14.13 -11.47
CA ASP A 61 29.06 13.89 -12.49
C ASP A 61 29.88 12.59 -12.25
N ASP A 62 29.65 11.94 -11.09
CA ASP A 62 30.24 10.64 -10.71
C ASP A 62 29.19 9.53 -10.70
N ARG A 63 29.54 8.35 -10.17
CA ARG A 63 28.67 7.17 -10.13
C ARG A 63 28.12 6.85 -8.73
N ARG A 64 28.15 7.82 -7.82
CA ARG A 64 27.64 7.65 -6.46
C ARG A 64 26.15 7.94 -6.35
N VAL A 65 25.45 7.12 -5.61
CA VAL A 65 24.10 7.39 -5.16
C VAL A 65 24.16 7.74 -3.69
N ARG A 66 23.68 8.93 -3.34
CA ARG A 66 23.59 9.37 -1.94
C ARG A 66 22.13 9.65 -1.61
N VAL A 67 21.67 9.13 -0.49
CA VAL A 67 20.28 9.26 -0.05
C VAL A 67 20.23 9.75 1.39
N ALA A 68 19.52 10.85 1.62
CA ALA A 68 19.19 11.39 2.93
C ALA A 68 17.67 11.51 3.08
N SER A 69 17.18 11.61 4.31
CA SER A 69 15.76 11.79 4.58
C SER A 69 15.53 12.52 5.90
N THR A 70 14.31 13.04 6.10
CA THR A 70 13.87 13.65 7.39
C THR A 70 13.67 12.60 8.50
N PHE A 71 13.54 11.32 8.18
CA PHE A 71 13.27 10.24 9.12
C PHE A 71 14.49 9.36 9.44
N ALA A 72 15.69 9.77 8.98
CA ALA A 72 16.95 9.08 9.28
C ALA A 72 18.09 10.10 9.39
N ASP A 73 18.90 9.97 10.44
CA ASP A 73 20.02 10.88 10.72
C ASP A 73 21.25 10.59 9.83
N GLU A 74 21.34 9.40 9.26
CA GLU A 74 22.51 8.96 8.50
C GLU A 74 22.29 9.11 6.99
N LEU A 75 23.29 9.71 6.31
CA LEU A 75 23.39 9.72 4.85
C LEU A 75 23.82 8.33 4.37
N ALA A 76 22.99 7.68 3.56
CA ALA A 76 23.38 6.45 2.88
C ALA A 76 24.12 6.80 1.56
N GLU A 77 25.26 6.14 1.31
CA GLU A 77 26.06 6.33 0.09
C GLU A 77 26.51 4.97 -0.45
N ILE A 78 26.38 4.78 -1.77
CA ILE A 78 26.88 3.60 -2.47
C ILE A 78 27.31 3.99 -3.90
N ASP A 79 28.31 3.28 -4.42
CA ASP A 79 28.68 3.38 -5.84
C ASP A 79 27.76 2.49 -6.68
N LEU A 80 27.27 2.99 -7.84
CA LEU A 80 26.42 2.21 -8.75
C LEU A 80 27.07 0.90 -9.20
N ASP A 81 28.41 0.85 -9.27
CA ASP A 81 29.15 -0.36 -9.64
C ASP A 81 29.17 -1.42 -8.52
N GLN A 82 28.81 -1.03 -7.29
CA GLN A 82 28.71 -1.90 -6.10
C GLN A 82 27.26 -2.17 -5.68
N LEU A 83 26.30 -1.64 -6.42
CA LEU A 83 24.90 -1.73 -6.07
C LEU A 83 24.37 -3.15 -6.29
N ALA A 84 24.15 -3.86 -5.21
CA ALA A 84 23.63 -5.23 -5.19
C ALA A 84 22.66 -5.42 -4.01
N PRO A 85 21.61 -6.24 -4.13
CA PRO A 85 20.61 -6.40 -3.07
C PRO A 85 21.23 -6.78 -1.71
N ASP A 86 22.21 -7.67 -1.71
CA ASP A 86 22.86 -8.16 -0.50
C ASP A 86 23.71 -7.09 0.22
N SER A 87 24.01 -5.97 -0.47
CA SER A 87 24.73 -4.83 0.11
C SER A 87 23.80 -3.78 0.72
N LEU A 88 22.49 -3.94 0.57
CA LEU A 88 21.48 -2.97 1.00
C LEU A 88 20.83 -3.40 2.33
N GLY A 89 20.48 -2.42 3.16
CA GLY A 89 19.83 -2.69 4.43
C GLY A 89 19.21 -1.45 5.06
N GLY A 90 18.37 -1.67 6.08
CA GLY A 90 17.67 -0.60 6.76
C GLY A 90 16.72 0.16 5.83
N TRP A 91 16.46 1.42 6.16
CA TRP A 91 15.52 2.26 5.42
C TRP A 91 16.00 2.58 3.99
N SER A 92 17.31 2.69 3.81
CA SER A 92 17.89 3.02 2.49
C SER A 92 17.77 1.90 1.46
N ALA A 93 17.42 0.67 1.89
CA ALA A 93 17.15 -0.44 0.98
C ALA A 93 15.95 -0.16 0.05
N TYR A 94 14.99 0.67 0.46
CA TYR A 94 13.86 1.06 -0.40
C TYR A 94 14.34 1.90 -1.60
N PRO A 95 14.92 3.10 -1.43
CA PRO A 95 15.36 3.92 -2.57
C PRO A 95 16.53 3.31 -3.36
N LEU A 96 17.51 2.71 -2.70
CA LEU A 96 18.65 2.08 -3.37
C LEU A 96 18.24 0.78 -4.07
N GLY A 97 17.30 0.03 -3.51
CA GLY A 97 16.71 -1.14 -4.13
C GLY A 97 15.99 -0.81 -5.44
N VAL A 98 15.30 0.33 -5.51
CA VAL A 98 14.70 0.82 -6.76
C VAL A 98 15.78 1.10 -7.81
N ALA A 99 16.86 1.79 -7.44
CA ALA A 99 17.98 2.05 -8.34
C ALA A 99 18.60 0.75 -8.88
N TRP A 100 18.77 -0.26 -8.02
CA TRP A 100 19.23 -1.59 -8.42
C TRP A 100 18.23 -2.28 -9.34
N ALA A 101 16.95 -2.27 -8.99
CA ALA A 101 15.92 -3.01 -9.71
C ALA A 101 15.78 -2.56 -11.18
N PHE A 102 16.08 -1.30 -11.51
CA PHE A 102 16.07 -0.84 -12.92
C PHE A 102 16.94 -1.71 -13.82
N GLY A 103 18.08 -2.22 -13.34
CA GLY A 103 18.92 -3.15 -14.10
C GLY A 103 18.21 -4.45 -14.49
N GLU A 104 17.31 -4.98 -13.62
CA GLU A 104 16.49 -6.16 -13.92
C GLU A 104 15.43 -5.88 -15.00
N PHE A 105 15.09 -4.61 -15.24
CA PHE A 105 14.15 -4.17 -16.27
C PHE A 105 14.84 -3.57 -17.52
N GLY A 106 16.12 -3.88 -17.71
CA GLY A 106 16.85 -3.59 -18.93
C GLY A 106 17.54 -2.24 -18.99
N ALA A 107 17.59 -1.50 -17.87
CA ALA A 107 18.41 -0.29 -17.81
C ALA A 107 19.89 -0.64 -17.76
N ASP A 108 20.70 0.04 -18.58
CA ASP A 108 22.15 -0.06 -18.50
C ASP A 108 22.66 0.86 -17.38
N LEU A 109 22.78 0.30 -16.18
CA LEU A 109 23.27 1.03 -15.02
C LEU A 109 24.73 1.51 -15.18
N SER A 110 25.51 0.98 -16.12
CA SER A 110 26.86 1.46 -16.38
C SER A 110 26.88 2.81 -17.13
N ALA A 111 25.78 3.15 -17.80
CA ALA A 111 25.65 4.34 -18.62
C ALA A 111 24.93 5.52 -17.91
N VAL A 112 24.39 5.32 -16.71
CA VAL A 112 23.66 6.37 -15.98
C VAL A 112 24.56 7.11 -14.98
N PRO A 113 24.32 8.40 -14.73
CA PRO A 113 25.05 9.15 -13.71
C PRO A 113 24.57 8.74 -12.29
N GLY A 114 25.43 8.99 -11.29
CA GLY A 114 25.01 8.98 -9.90
C GLY A 114 24.00 10.07 -9.60
N VAL A 115 23.40 10.01 -8.41
CA VAL A 115 22.39 10.97 -7.98
C VAL A 115 22.50 11.28 -6.48
N ASP A 116 22.11 12.50 -6.13
CA ASP A 116 21.80 12.89 -4.76
C ASP A 116 20.27 12.90 -4.60
N LEU A 117 19.75 12.24 -3.55
CA LEU A 117 18.34 12.19 -3.24
C LEU A 117 18.10 12.66 -1.79
N PHE A 118 17.09 13.49 -1.61
CA PHE A 118 16.54 13.79 -0.29
C PHE A 118 15.06 13.44 -0.28
N ILE A 119 14.63 12.71 0.76
CA ILE A 119 13.29 12.14 0.87
C ILE A 119 12.59 12.73 2.09
N ASP A 120 11.41 13.29 1.88
CA ASP A 120 10.49 13.70 2.94
C ASP A 120 9.12 13.07 2.74
N SER A 121 8.36 12.81 3.82
CA SER A 121 7.10 12.08 3.74
C SER A 121 6.13 12.48 4.85
N ASP A 122 4.88 12.73 4.48
CA ASP A 122 3.76 12.85 5.41
C ASP A 122 2.86 11.60 5.43
N VAL A 123 3.26 10.53 4.73
CA VAL A 123 2.59 9.23 4.82
C VAL A 123 2.94 8.58 6.16
N PRO A 124 1.96 8.29 7.04
CA PRO A 124 2.24 7.70 8.35
C PRO A 124 2.98 6.37 8.25
N VAL A 125 4.12 6.27 8.93
CA VAL A 125 4.95 5.06 8.93
C VAL A 125 4.38 4.02 9.89
N GLY A 126 4.13 2.81 9.38
CA GLY A 126 3.60 1.70 10.20
C GLY A 126 2.08 1.66 10.32
N ALA A 127 1.37 2.64 9.79
CA ALA A 127 -0.09 2.69 9.76
C ALA A 127 -0.73 1.78 8.69
N GLY A 128 0.04 1.02 7.93
CA GLY A 128 -0.49 0.20 6.83
C GLY A 128 -0.91 1.00 5.59
N LEU A 129 -0.45 2.26 5.46
CA LEU A 129 -0.78 3.17 4.35
C LEU A 129 0.29 3.21 3.25
N SER A 130 1.18 2.22 3.22
CA SER A 130 2.23 2.01 2.19
C SER A 130 3.21 3.17 2.00
N SER A 131 3.78 3.64 3.11
CA SER A 131 4.89 4.61 3.04
C SER A 131 6.09 4.06 2.24
N SER A 132 6.37 2.75 2.29
CA SER A 132 7.40 2.09 1.47
C SER A 132 7.14 2.26 -0.02
N ALA A 133 5.94 1.89 -0.49
CA ALA A 133 5.59 2.00 -1.89
C ALA A 133 5.54 3.47 -2.38
N ALA A 134 5.20 4.42 -1.50
CA ALA A 134 5.29 5.85 -1.81
C ALA A 134 6.74 6.28 -2.04
N ILE A 135 7.69 5.84 -1.20
CA ILE A 135 9.12 6.07 -1.40
C ILE A 135 9.58 5.43 -2.71
N GLU A 136 9.29 4.15 -2.91
CA GLU A 136 9.70 3.41 -4.10
C GLU A 136 9.16 4.04 -5.38
N SER A 137 7.88 4.42 -5.39
CA SER A 137 7.22 5.02 -6.56
C SER A 137 7.76 6.41 -6.89
N ALA A 138 8.01 7.25 -5.87
CA ALA A 138 8.59 8.58 -6.07
C ALA A 138 10.03 8.49 -6.60
N VAL A 139 10.84 7.60 -6.03
CA VAL A 139 12.22 7.35 -6.49
C VAL A 139 12.22 6.73 -7.88
N ALA A 140 11.33 5.76 -8.17
CA ALA A 140 11.25 5.15 -9.48
C ALA A 140 10.90 6.17 -10.56
N LEU A 141 9.93 7.04 -10.30
CA LEU A 141 9.58 8.11 -11.25
C LEU A 141 10.74 9.09 -11.44
N ALA A 142 11.40 9.52 -10.36
CA ALA A 142 12.52 10.45 -10.40
C ALA A 142 13.71 9.90 -11.21
N LEU A 143 14.11 8.66 -10.92
CA LEU A 143 15.21 8.01 -11.63
C LEU A 143 14.87 7.72 -13.10
N ASN A 144 13.63 7.28 -13.38
CA ASN A 144 13.16 7.10 -14.77
C ASN A 144 13.31 8.37 -15.60
N ASP A 145 12.95 9.52 -15.02
CA ASP A 145 13.05 10.81 -15.70
C ASP A 145 14.52 11.25 -15.87
N VAL A 146 15.31 11.23 -14.79
CA VAL A 146 16.70 11.73 -14.80
C VAL A 146 17.63 10.83 -15.62
N TRP A 147 17.44 9.51 -15.53
CA TRP A 147 18.19 8.55 -16.33
C TRP A 147 17.62 8.37 -17.75
N ARG A 148 16.47 9.01 -18.05
CA ARG A 148 15.80 8.99 -19.37
C ARG A 148 15.47 7.57 -19.85
N LEU A 149 14.98 6.74 -18.96
CA LEU A 149 14.73 5.33 -19.26
C LEU A 149 13.43 5.13 -20.07
N GLY A 150 12.47 6.05 -19.96
CA GLY A 150 11.23 6.02 -20.74
C GLY A 150 10.29 4.87 -20.42
N LEU A 151 10.39 4.29 -19.21
CA LEU A 151 9.52 3.21 -18.77
C LEU A 151 8.14 3.74 -18.39
N ASP A 152 7.10 2.95 -18.68
CA ASP A 152 5.75 3.27 -18.31
C ASP A 152 5.47 3.01 -16.80
N ARG A 153 4.35 3.55 -16.28
CA ARG A 153 4.00 3.47 -14.86
C ARG A 153 3.79 2.03 -14.39
N ARG A 154 3.29 1.12 -15.23
CA ARG A 154 3.14 -0.30 -14.88
C ARG A 154 4.50 -0.97 -14.69
N THR A 155 5.44 -0.64 -15.55
CA THR A 155 6.83 -1.12 -15.42
C THR A 155 7.48 -0.54 -14.17
N LEU A 156 7.27 0.76 -13.85
CA LEU A 156 7.77 1.37 -12.61
C LEU A 156 7.17 0.70 -11.36
N ALA A 157 5.89 0.30 -11.38
CA ALA A 157 5.30 -0.46 -10.28
C ALA A 157 6.02 -1.81 -10.06
N ARG A 158 6.38 -2.51 -11.14
CA ARG A 158 7.15 -3.75 -11.08
C ARG A 158 8.57 -3.53 -10.57
N VAL A 159 9.19 -2.41 -10.93
CA VAL A 159 10.52 -2.01 -10.41
C VAL A 159 10.45 -1.83 -8.89
N GLY A 160 9.48 -1.06 -8.38
CA GLY A 160 9.26 -0.89 -6.95
C GLY A 160 9.00 -2.22 -6.22
N GLN A 161 8.06 -3.03 -6.72
CA GLN A 161 7.79 -4.36 -6.17
C GLN A 161 9.06 -5.24 -6.15
N ARG A 162 9.88 -5.21 -7.20
CA ARG A 162 11.12 -5.97 -7.27
C ARG A 162 12.12 -5.52 -6.21
N ALA A 163 12.24 -4.20 -6.01
CA ALA A 163 13.05 -3.62 -4.95
C ALA A 163 12.60 -4.10 -3.56
N GLU A 164 11.29 -4.01 -3.27
CA GLU A 164 10.73 -4.43 -1.99
C GLU A 164 10.91 -5.93 -1.75
N ASN A 165 10.67 -6.77 -2.77
CA ASN A 165 10.77 -8.22 -2.61
C ASN A 165 12.21 -8.72 -2.46
N VAL A 166 13.18 -8.09 -3.12
CA VAL A 166 14.56 -8.60 -3.18
C VAL A 166 15.52 -7.80 -2.32
N ALA A 167 15.54 -6.47 -2.43
CA ALA A 167 16.47 -5.65 -1.66
C ALA A 167 16.02 -5.45 -0.21
N VAL A 168 14.70 -5.30 0.02
CA VAL A 168 14.13 -5.18 1.37
C VAL A 168 13.84 -6.56 1.96
N GLY A 169 13.49 -7.55 1.14
CA GLY A 169 13.17 -8.92 1.56
C GLY A 169 11.73 -9.09 2.06
N ALA A 170 10.82 -8.17 1.70
CA ALA A 170 9.40 -8.26 2.01
C ALA A 170 8.63 -8.88 0.82
N PRO A 171 7.99 -10.06 0.96
CA PRO A 171 7.38 -10.79 -0.16
C PRO A 171 5.98 -10.25 -0.51
N THR A 172 5.86 -8.95 -0.72
CA THR A 172 4.62 -8.23 -1.03
C THR A 172 4.13 -8.48 -2.47
N GLY A 173 2.86 -8.16 -2.72
CA GLY A 173 2.29 -8.14 -4.07
C GLY A 173 2.58 -6.84 -4.82
N ILE A 174 1.80 -6.56 -5.87
CA ILE A 174 2.00 -5.41 -6.77
C ILE A 174 1.06 -4.24 -6.45
N MET A 175 0.11 -4.41 -5.54
CA MET A 175 -1.00 -3.48 -5.29
C MET A 175 -0.51 -2.08 -4.91
N ASP A 176 0.41 -2.00 -3.98
CA ASP A 176 0.81 -0.77 -3.32
C ASP A 176 1.49 0.20 -4.29
N GLN A 177 2.46 -0.27 -5.03
CA GLN A 177 3.16 0.51 -6.05
C GLN A 177 2.22 0.87 -7.21
N SER A 178 1.29 -0.04 -7.58
CA SER A 178 0.30 0.24 -8.63
C SER A 178 -0.65 1.37 -8.21
N ALA A 179 -1.16 1.34 -6.98
CA ALA A 179 -2.01 2.42 -6.47
C ALA A 179 -1.27 3.76 -6.42
N SER A 180 -0.02 3.75 -5.91
CA SER A 180 0.82 4.93 -5.79
C SER A 180 1.16 5.55 -7.15
N LEU A 181 1.33 4.75 -8.20
CA LEU A 181 1.69 5.22 -9.54
C LEU A 181 0.49 5.56 -10.43
N LEU A 182 -0.63 4.81 -10.30
CA LEU A 182 -1.76 4.86 -11.23
C LEU A 182 -2.98 5.61 -10.68
N GLY A 183 -2.94 6.04 -9.41
CA GLY A 183 -4.04 6.75 -8.76
C GLY A 183 -4.52 7.98 -9.54
N GLN A 184 -5.79 8.33 -9.34
CA GLN A 184 -6.42 9.53 -9.86
C GLN A 184 -7.38 10.10 -8.81
N VAL A 185 -7.51 11.42 -8.78
CA VAL A 185 -8.49 12.12 -7.92
C VAL A 185 -9.87 11.49 -8.05
N ASP A 186 -10.52 11.24 -6.92
CA ASP A 186 -11.86 10.66 -6.79
C ASP A 186 -12.04 9.26 -7.42
N HIS A 187 -10.95 8.52 -7.68
CA HIS A 187 -11.03 7.16 -8.24
C HIS A 187 -10.26 6.15 -7.40
N ALA A 188 -10.80 4.94 -7.34
CA ALA A 188 -10.04 3.75 -6.98
C ALA A 188 -9.44 3.09 -8.23
N VAL A 189 -8.34 2.38 -8.04
CA VAL A 189 -7.65 1.61 -9.09
C VAL A 189 -8.10 0.15 -8.98
N PHE A 190 -9.04 -0.27 -9.80
CA PHE A 190 -9.33 -1.69 -9.95
C PHE A 190 -8.19 -2.33 -10.75
N LEU A 191 -7.44 -3.23 -10.11
CA LEU A 191 -6.29 -3.89 -10.69
C LEU A 191 -6.52 -5.41 -10.75
N ASP A 192 -6.35 -6.00 -11.92
CA ASP A 192 -6.14 -7.43 -12.09
C ASP A 192 -4.65 -7.73 -11.92
N CYS A 193 -4.26 -8.34 -10.79
CA CYS A 193 -2.85 -8.58 -10.47
C CYS A 193 -2.19 -9.67 -11.33
N ARG A 194 -2.96 -10.43 -12.12
CA ARG A 194 -2.44 -11.40 -13.09
C ARG A 194 -2.02 -10.74 -14.40
N SER A 195 -2.92 -9.95 -15.00
CA SER A 195 -2.66 -9.29 -16.28
C SER A 195 -1.96 -7.93 -16.12
N LEU A 196 -2.00 -7.36 -14.91
CA LEU A 196 -1.62 -5.98 -14.58
C LEU A 196 -2.44 -4.93 -15.34
N GLU A 197 -3.60 -5.32 -15.85
CA GLU A 197 -4.57 -4.37 -16.39
C GLU A 197 -5.29 -3.65 -15.26
N SER A 198 -5.47 -2.35 -15.42
CA SER A 198 -6.11 -1.49 -14.43
C SER A 198 -7.22 -0.67 -15.05
N GLU A 199 -8.26 -0.43 -14.26
CA GLU A 199 -9.38 0.45 -14.58
C GLU A 199 -9.58 1.45 -13.43
N LEU A 200 -9.85 2.69 -13.76
CA LEU A 200 -10.22 3.71 -12.77
C LEU A 200 -11.73 3.62 -12.49
N VAL A 201 -12.07 3.39 -11.22
CA VAL A 201 -13.46 3.27 -10.76
C VAL A 201 -13.81 4.51 -9.94
N PRO A 202 -14.77 5.34 -10.37
CA PRO A 202 -15.19 6.52 -9.61
C PRO A 202 -15.68 6.15 -8.21
N LEU A 203 -15.24 6.89 -7.20
CA LEU A 203 -15.67 6.73 -5.81
C LEU A 203 -16.88 7.61 -5.49
N GLY A 204 -16.93 8.85 -5.98
CA GLY A 204 -18.04 9.79 -5.75
C GLY A 204 -18.30 10.08 -4.29
N LEU A 205 -17.26 10.02 -3.43
CA LEU A 205 -17.43 10.15 -1.97
C LEU A 205 -17.94 11.53 -1.58
N ALA A 206 -17.32 12.58 -2.11
CA ALA A 206 -17.68 13.96 -1.78
C ALA A 206 -19.12 14.30 -2.24
N GLU A 207 -19.50 13.86 -3.44
CA GLU A 207 -20.85 14.05 -3.98
C GLU A 207 -21.92 13.32 -3.15
N ALA A 208 -21.56 12.16 -2.58
CA ALA A 208 -22.44 11.38 -1.71
C ALA A 208 -22.41 11.86 -0.25
N GLY A 209 -21.65 12.90 0.10
CA GLY A 209 -21.48 13.37 1.49
C GLY A 209 -20.80 12.33 2.38
N LEU A 210 -19.87 11.57 1.82
CA LEU A 210 -19.15 10.50 2.48
C LEU A 210 -17.65 10.84 2.62
N ALA A 211 -17.02 10.21 3.60
CA ALA A 211 -15.58 10.26 3.81
C ALA A 211 -15.03 8.88 4.19
N ILE A 212 -13.77 8.64 3.88
CA ILE A 212 -13.01 7.52 4.45
C ILE A 212 -12.25 8.04 5.66
N LEU A 213 -12.65 7.53 6.82
CA LEU A 213 -11.94 7.76 8.09
C LEU A 213 -10.92 6.64 8.27
N VAL A 214 -9.65 7.00 8.40
CA VAL A 214 -8.59 6.09 8.83
C VAL A 214 -8.53 6.11 10.35
N ILE A 215 -8.41 4.94 10.95
CA ILE A 215 -8.23 4.73 12.38
C ILE A 215 -6.92 3.97 12.55
N ASP A 216 -5.82 4.68 12.76
CA ASP A 216 -4.51 4.07 13.05
C ASP A 216 -4.47 3.68 14.51
N THR A 217 -4.41 2.38 14.77
CA THR A 217 -4.42 1.82 16.12
C THR A 217 -3.11 2.06 16.89
N GLY A 218 -2.06 2.53 16.21
CA GLY A 218 -0.72 2.68 16.79
C GLY A 218 -0.03 1.34 17.11
N VAL A 219 -0.68 0.21 16.83
CA VAL A 219 -0.10 -1.13 17.04
C VAL A 219 0.97 -1.38 15.99
N LYS A 220 2.24 -1.36 16.42
CA LYS A 220 3.38 -1.64 15.54
C LYS A 220 3.60 -3.14 15.41
N HIS A 221 3.79 -3.55 14.21
CA HIS A 221 3.93 -4.94 13.81
C HIS A 221 5.28 -5.55 14.20
N SER A 222 5.38 -6.25 15.29
CA SER A 222 6.61 -7.01 15.66
C SER A 222 6.80 -8.32 14.88
N HIS A 223 5.76 -8.82 14.17
CA HIS A 223 5.75 -10.14 13.53
C HIS A 223 5.18 -10.16 12.09
N VAL A 224 5.03 -9.00 11.43
CA VAL A 224 4.38 -8.90 10.10
C VAL A 224 5.03 -9.79 9.06
N THR A 225 6.36 -9.74 8.94
CA THR A 225 7.07 -10.50 7.90
C THR A 225 6.88 -12.02 8.05
N GLY A 226 6.86 -12.53 9.29
CA GLY A 226 6.62 -13.97 9.56
C GLY A 226 5.18 -14.38 9.27
N GLY A 227 4.22 -13.62 9.77
CA GLY A 227 2.79 -13.87 9.55
C GLY A 227 2.40 -13.77 8.07
N TYR A 228 2.90 -12.76 7.39
CA TYR A 228 2.65 -12.55 5.95
C TYR A 228 3.19 -13.73 5.11
N ARG A 229 4.44 -14.17 5.36
CA ARG A 229 5.03 -15.35 4.66
C ARG A 229 4.23 -16.62 4.92
N GLU A 230 3.76 -16.83 6.15
CA GLU A 230 2.94 -18.00 6.48
C GLU A 230 1.62 -17.99 5.71
N ARG A 231 0.94 -16.84 5.61
CA ARG A 231 -0.30 -16.70 4.85
C ARG A 231 -0.10 -16.97 3.37
N ARG A 232 0.96 -16.40 2.78
CA ARG A 232 1.33 -16.65 1.39
C ARG A 232 1.63 -18.14 1.15
N ALA A 233 2.44 -18.77 2.00
CA ALA A 233 2.74 -20.19 1.88
C ALA A 233 1.49 -21.08 2.04
N ALA A 234 0.53 -20.70 2.90
CA ALA A 234 -0.73 -21.43 3.02
C ALA A 234 -1.58 -21.31 1.74
N CYS A 235 -1.62 -20.13 1.12
CA CYS A 235 -2.29 -19.94 -0.18
C CYS A 235 -1.66 -20.81 -1.28
N GLU A 236 -0.33 -20.82 -1.37
CA GLU A 236 0.42 -21.62 -2.36
C GLU A 236 0.16 -23.13 -2.15
N ARG A 237 0.20 -23.62 -0.90
CA ARG A 237 -0.17 -25.01 -0.60
C ARG A 237 -1.62 -25.34 -0.97
N GLY A 238 -2.55 -24.42 -0.66
CA GLY A 238 -3.96 -24.57 -0.99
C GLY A 238 -4.20 -24.65 -2.49
N ALA A 239 -3.61 -23.75 -3.27
CA ALA A 239 -3.69 -23.75 -4.73
C ALA A 239 -3.15 -25.08 -5.32
N ALA A 240 -1.95 -25.51 -4.89
CA ALA A 240 -1.34 -26.76 -5.33
C ALA A 240 -2.21 -28.00 -5.01
N ALA A 241 -2.77 -28.09 -3.80
CA ALA A 241 -3.66 -29.19 -3.39
C ALA A 241 -4.97 -29.20 -4.18
N MET A 242 -5.42 -28.04 -4.65
CA MET A 242 -6.59 -27.90 -5.53
C MET A 242 -6.26 -28.14 -7.01
N GLY A 243 -4.99 -28.32 -7.37
CA GLY A 243 -4.55 -28.50 -8.76
C GLY A 243 -4.62 -27.21 -9.58
N ALA A 244 -4.58 -26.05 -8.92
CA ALA A 244 -4.61 -24.72 -9.54
C ALA A 244 -3.20 -24.12 -9.57
N SER A 245 -2.92 -23.26 -10.55
CA SER A 245 -1.65 -22.53 -10.63
C SER A 245 -1.59 -21.39 -9.62
N SER A 246 -2.73 -20.76 -9.35
CA SER A 246 -2.93 -19.74 -8.30
C SER A 246 -4.36 -19.82 -7.76
N LEU A 247 -4.64 -19.14 -6.63
CA LEU A 247 -6.01 -19.08 -6.09
C LEU A 247 -6.96 -18.27 -6.98
N ARG A 248 -6.46 -17.48 -7.90
CA ARG A 248 -7.24 -16.78 -8.93
C ARG A 248 -8.02 -17.74 -9.85
N ASP A 249 -7.54 -18.98 -10.04
CA ASP A 249 -8.18 -19.97 -10.89
C ASP A 249 -9.40 -20.61 -10.23
N LEU A 250 -9.61 -20.38 -8.94
CA LEU A 250 -10.69 -20.94 -8.14
C LEU A 250 -11.79 -19.91 -7.89
N THR A 251 -13.01 -20.41 -7.83
CA THR A 251 -14.23 -19.61 -7.57
C THR A 251 -14.92 -20.09 -6.29
N VAL A 252 -15.96 -19.38 -5.88
CA VAL A 252 -16.78 -19.77 -4.72
C VAL A 252 -17.42 -21.17 -4.89
N ASP A 253 -17.64 -21.61 -6.13
CA ASP A 253 -18.18 -22.94 -6.44
C ASP A 253 -17.17 -24.07 -6.14
N ASP A 254 -15.88 -23.76 -6.04
CA ASP A 254 -14.83 -24.72 -5.67
C ASP A 254 -14.72 -24.95 -4.15
N LEU A 255 -15.31 -24.08 -3.31
CA LEU A 255 -15.20 -24.16 -1.86
C LEU A 255 -15.70 -25.50 -1.28
N PRO A 256 -16.80 -26.12 -1.75
CA PRO A 256 -17.21 -27.44 -1.26
C PRO A 256 -16.18 -28.55 -1.56
N ARG A 257 -15.45 -28.46 -2.67
CA ARG A 257 -14.36 -29.37 -3.01
C ARG A 257 -13.15 -29.12 -2.12
N ALA A 258 -12.79 -27.83 -1.94
CA ALA A 258 -11.68 -27.43 -1.10
C ALA A 258 -11.87 -27.91 0.35
N ARG A 259 -13.08 -27.77 0.90
CA ARG A 259 -13.42 -28.23 2.26
C ARG A 259 -13.18 -29.71 2.50
N ARG A 260 -13.30 -30.54 1.46
CA ARG A 260 -13.06 -32.00 1.53
C ARG A 260 -11.61 -32.39 1.39
N LEU A 261 -10.80 -31.55 0.73
CA LEU A 261 -9.42 -31.87 0.36
C LEU A 261 -8.38 -31.29 1.32
N LEU A 262 -8.71 -30.19 1.99
CA LEU A 262 -7.77 -29.41 2.77
C LEU A 262 -8.03 -29.56 4.27
N ASP A 263 -6.97 -29.37 5.06
CA ASP A 263 -7.13 -29.15 6.49
C ASP A 263 -7.87 -27.81 6.77
N GLU A 264 -8.42 -27.67 7.97
CA GLU A 264 -9.26 -26.54 8.34
C GLU A 264 -8.55 -25.20 8.20
N VAL A 265 -7.27 -25.12 8.57
CA VAL A 265 -6.50 -23.87 8.49
C VAL A 265 -6.28 -23.48 7.04
N THR A 266 -5.74 -24.37 6.23
CA THR A 266 -5.51 -24.11 4.80
C THR A 266 -6.84 -23.78 4.09
N PHE A 267 -7.93 -24.50 4.41
CA PHE A 267 -9.25 -24.20 3.85
C PHE A 267 -9.71 -22.78 4.18
N ARG A 268 -9.60 -22.33 5.44
CA ARG A 268 -9.98 -20.98 5.83
C ARG A 268 -9.16 -19.91 5.08
N ARG A 269 -7.84 -20.11 4.93
CA ARG A 269 -6.97 -19.18 4.19
C ARG A 269 -7.41 -19.02 2.75
N ILE A 270 -7.61 -20.13 2.03
CA ILE A 270 -8.03 -20.04 0.63
C ILE A 270 -9.48 -19.54 0.49
N ARG A 271 -10.37 -19.86 1.45
CA ARG A 271 -11.73 -19.33 1.45
C ARG A 271 -11.72 -17.80 1.50
N HIS A 272 -10.87 -17.21 2.36
CA HIS A 272 -10.71 -15.76 2.38
C HIS A 272 -10.37 -15.23 0.98
N VAL A 273 -9.28 -15.68 0.37
CA VAL A 273 -8.80 -15.19 -0.93
C VAL A 273 -9.85 -15.34 -2.02
N ILE A 274 -10.47 -16.50 -2.11
CA ILE A 274 -11.51 -16.79 -3.13
C ILE A 274 -12.72 -15.86 -2.95
N THR A 275 -13.20 -15.72 -1.72
CA THR A 275 -14.38 -14.87 -1.45
C THR A 275 -14.02 -13.38 -1.47
N GLU A 276 -12.78 -13.00 -1.16
CA GLU A 276 -12.33 -11.61 -1.25
C GLU A 276 -12.22 -11.17 -2.71
N ASN A 277 -11.73 -12.02 -3.61
CA ASN A 277 -11.77 -11.75 -5.04
C ASN A 277 -13.18 -11.46 -5.54
N GLN A 278 -14.17 -12.23 -5.08
CA GLN A 278 -15.57 -11.99 -5.44
C GLN A 278 -16.06 -10.66 -4.86
N ARG A 279 -15.75 -10.36 -3.58
CA ARG A 279 -16.14 -9.09 -2.95
C ARG A 279 -15.55 -7.87 -3.68
N VAL A 280 -14.32 -7.95 -4.20
CA VAL A 280 -13.76 -6.87 -5.03
C VAL A 280 -14.59 -6.65 -6.28
N LEU A 281 -14.94 -7.72 -7.01
CA LEU A 281 -15.78 -7.62 -8.22
C LEU A 281 -17.16 -7.05 -7.90
N ASP A 282 -17.77 -7.52 -6.82
CA ASP A 282 -19.08 -7.03 -6.37
C ASP A 282 -19.02 -5.54 -5.98
N THR A 283 -17.93 -5.13 -5.28
CA THR A 283 -17.71 -3.72 -4.91
C THR A 283 -17.58 -2.82 -6.15
N VAL A 284 -16.81 -3.24 -7.14
CA VAL A 284 -16.67 -2.53 -8.41
C VAL A 284 -18.03 -2.41 -9.12
N ALA A 285 -18.80 -3.50 -9.15
CA ALA A 285 -20.13 -3.49 -9.77
C ALA A 285 -21.09 -2.52 -9.04
N VAL A 286 -21.06 -2.52 -7.71
CA VAL A 286 -21.89 -1.61 -6.89
C VAL A 286 -21.49 -0.15 -7.10
N LEU A 287 -20.19 0.17 -7.08
CA LEU A 287 -19.70 1.54 -7.31
C LEU A 287 -20.11 2.06 -8.68
N LYS A 288 -20.01 1.23 -9.73
CA LYS A 288 -20.41 1.60 -11.09
C LYS A 288 -21.92 1.77 -11.29
N ALA A 289 -22.74 1.02 -10.56
CA ALA A 289 -24.18 0.99 -10.75
C ALA A 289 -24.97 1.86 -9.78
N GLN A 290 -24.40 2.19 -8.62
CA GLN A 290 -25.09 2.83 -7.52
C GLN A 290 -24.26 3.98 -6.93
N SER A 291 -23.87 3.86 -5.66
CA SER A 291 -23.11 4.85 -4.90
C SER A 291 -22.20 4.16 -3.89
N ALA A 292 -21.13 4.83 -3.50
CA ALA A 292 -20.25 4.35 -2.43
C ALA A 292 -20.98 4.04 -1.12
N SER A 293 -22.14 4.66 -0.87
CA SER A 293 -22.95 4.34 0.33
C SER A 293 -23.46 2.89 0.38
N ALA A 294 -23.47 2.18 -0.73
CA ALA A 294 -23.98 0.81 -0.83
C ALA A 294 -22.90 -0.29 -0.63
N ILE A 295 -21.62 0.07 -0.45
CA ILE A 295 -20.55 -0.93 -0.27
C ILE A 295 -20.33 -1.35 1.18
N GLY A 296 -21.02 -0.76 2.16
CA GLY A 296 -20.77 -0.98 3.58
C GLY A 296 -20.76 -2.45 3.99
N ASP A 297 -21.78 -3.20 3.62
CA ASP A 297 -21.88 -4.64 3.93
C ASP A 297 -20.71 -5.46 3.35
N LEU A 298 -20.16 -5.05 2.20
CA LEU A 298 -19.00 -5.70 1.58
C LEU A 298 -17.71 -5.43 2.37
N LEU A 299 -17.55 -4.20 2.89
CA LEU A 299 -16.43 -3.85 3.79
C LEU A 299 -16.48 -4.69 5.07
N ASP A 300 -17.63 -4.75 5.71
CA ASP A 300 -17.85 -5.54 6.94
C ASP A 300 -17.62 -7.04 6.70
N ALA A 301 -18.09 -7.56 5.56
CA ALA A 301 -17.88 -8.96 5.19
C ALA A 301 -16.40 -9.27 4.94
N SER A 302 -15.66 -8.32 4.34
CA SER A 302 -14.22 -8.42 4.16
C SER A 302 -13.50 -8.46 5.51
N HIS A 303 -13.85 -7.56 6.45
CA HIS A 303 -13.25 -7.57 7.80
C HIS A 303 -13.48 -8.89 8.53
N ARG A 304 -14.71 -9.39 8.56
CA ARG A 304 -15.02 -10.69 9.17
C ARG A 304 -14.18 -11.82 8.56
N SER A 305 -14.01 -11.84 7.24
CA SER A 305 -13.19 -12.83 6.57
C SER A 305 -11.70 -12.71 6.92
N MET A 306 -11.18 -11.49 7.04
CA MET A 306 -9.81 -11.25 7.48
C MET A 306 -9.57 -11.68 8.93
N ARG A 307 -10.53 -11.42 9.82
CA ARG A 307 -10.47 -11.81 11.22
C ARG A 307 -10.60 -13.33 11.39
N ASP A 308 -11.66 -13.93 10.82
CA ASP A 308 -12.09 -15.29 11.15
C ASP A 308 -11.45 -16.35 10.25
N ASP A 309 -11.21 -16.03 8.96
CA ASP A 309 -10.64 -16.95 7.98
C ASP A 309 -9.15 -16.77 7.80
N PHE A 310 -8.71 -15.53 7.59
CA PHE A 310 -7.30 -15.25 7.32
C PHE A 310 -6.49 -15.03 8.60
N GLU A 311 -7.15 -14.65 9.70
CA GLU A 311 -6.57 -14.42 11.03
C GLU A 311 -5.40 -13.43 10.99
N ILE A 312 -5.65 -12.27 10.40
CA ILE A 312 -4.69 -11.16 10.30
C ILE A 312 -5.14 -9.92 11.06
N SER A 313 -6.33 -9.96 11.70
CA SER A 313 -6.78 -8.89 12.59
C SER A 313 -6.18 -9.06 13.98
N VAL A 314 -6.23 -7.99 14.76
CA VAL A 314 -5.86 -7.94 16.17
C VAL A 314 -6.98 -7.27 16.97
N PRO A 315 -7.03 -7.44 18.30
CA PRO A 315 -8.13 -6.91 19.10
C PRO A 315 -8.38 -5.41 18.92
N GLU A 316 -7.34 -4.61 18.73
CA GLU A 316 -7.44 -3.17 18.51
C GLU A 316 -8.11 -2.84 17.16
N LEU A 317 -7.82 -3.62 16.11
CA LEU A 317 -8.46 -3.47 14.80
C LEU A 317 -9.93 -3.89 14.86
N ASP A 318 -10.23 -5.01 15.54
CA ASP A 318 -11.60 -5.48 15.71
C ASP A 318 -12.42 -4.44 16.49
N LEU A 319 -11.87 -3.90 17.58
CA LEU A 319 -12.52 -2.83 18.36
C LEU A 319 -12.77 -1.59 17.52
N ALA A 320 -11.78 -1.14 16.73
CA ALA A 320 -11.91 0.02 15.86
C ALA A 320 -13.08 -0.14 14.88
N VAL A 321 -13.14 -1.30 14.22
CA VAL A 321 -14.18 -1.61 13.23
C VAL A 321 -15.55 -1.72 13.89
N GLU A 322 -15.69 -2.51 14.95
CA GLU A 322 -16.96 -2.73 15.63
C GLU A 322 -17.51 -1.43 16.22
N THR A 323 -16.64 -0.61 16.80
CA THR A 323 -17.02 0.70 17.35
C THR A 323 -17.43 1.68 16.26
N ALA A 324 -16.67 1.77 15.16
CA ALA A 324 -17.00 2.67 14.05
C ALA A 324 -18.38 2.34 13.46
N VAL A 325 -18.66 1.06 13.19
CA VAL A 325 -19.96 0.60 12.67
C VAL A 325 -21.07 0.86 13.71
N GLY A 326 -20.85 0.53 14.97
CA GLY A 326 -21.79 0.79 16.07
C GLY A 326 -22.10 2.28 16.27
N ALA A 327 -21.15 3.15 15.96
CA ALA A 327 -21.32 4.61 16.00
C ALA A 327 -21.90 5.21 14.70
N GLY A 328 -22.21 4.41 13.69
CA GLY A 328 -22.93 4.84 12.48
C GLY A 328 -22.09 4.94 11.22
N ALA A 329 -20.90 4.37 11.17
CA ALA A 329 -20.22 4.12 9.92
C ALA A 329 -21.09 3.18 9.05
N LEU A 330 -21.09 3.41 7.74
CA LEU A 330 -21.84 2.57 6.79
C LEU A 330 -21.22 1.18 6.64
N GLY A 331 -19.92 1.05 6.91
CA GLY A 331 -19.15 -0.16 6.97
C GLY A 331 -17.70 0.18 7.31
N ALA A 332 -16.98 -0.79 7.87
CA ALA A 332 -15.59 -0.61 8.25
C ALA A 332 -14.80 -1.92 8.12
N ARG A 333 -13.48 -1.81 7.96
CA ARG A 333 -12.57 -2.94 7.87
C ARG A 333 -11.12 -2.53 8.16
N MET A 334 -10.31 -3.48 8.60
CA MET A 334 -8.86 -3.27 8.58
C MET A 334 -8.35 -3.09 7.14
N THR A 335 -7.24 -2.40 6.97
CA THR A 335 -6.57 -2.20 5.67
C THR A 335 -5.08 -2.49 5.77
N GLY A 336 -4.48 -2.96 4.66
CA GLY A 336 -3.07 -3.33 4.59
C GLY A 336 -2.77 -4.76 5.03
N GLY A 337 -1.53 -5.03 5.41
CA GLY A 337 -1.04 -6.39 5.67
C GLY A 337 -1.57 -7.09 6.93
N GLY A 338 -2.26 -6.37 7.80
CA GLY A 338 -2.79 -6.91 9.06
C GLY A 338 -1.77 -7.00 10.19
N PHE A 339 -2.11 -7.71 11.25
CA PHE A 339 -1.33 -7.86 12.48
C PHE A 339 -1.10 -6.54 13.24
N GLY A 340 -1.95 -5.53 13.03
CA GLY A 340 -1.90 -4.16 13.54
C GLY A 340 -2.12 -3.13 12.41
N GLY A 341 -1.64 -1.90 12.58
CA GLY A 341 -1.84 -0.81 11.63
C GLY A 341 -3.21 -0.17 11.73
N ALA A 342 -3.88 0.06 10.62
CA ALA A 342 -5.11 0.84 10.59
C ALA A 342 -6.34 0.04 10.14
N ALA A 343 -7.49 0.55 10.56
CA ALA A 343 -8.79 0.29 9.96
C ALA A 343 -9.24 1.50 9.13
N ILE A 344 -10.16 1.26 8.20
CA ILE A 344 -10.88 2.30 7.47
C ILE A 344 -12.37 2.17 7.74
N ALA A 345 -13.06 3.30 7.84
CA ALA A 345 -14.50 3.36 7.96
C ALA A 345 -15.09 4.29 6.91
N LEU A 346 -16.14 3.84 6.25
CA LEU A 346 -16.94 4.65 5.34
C LEU A 346 -18.00 5.38 6.17
N VAL A 347 -17.89 6.69 6.28
CA VAL A 347 -18.68 7.49 7.22
C VAL A 347 -19.35 8.65 6.47
N ARG A 348 -20.59 8.99 6.88
CA ARG A 348 -21.20 10.26 6.45
C ARG A 348 -20.43 11.42 7.08
N VAL A 349 -20.18 12.47 6.33
CA VAL A 349 -19.44 13.64 6.82
C VAL A 349 -20.04 14.19 8.12
N ASP A 350 -21.37 14.21 8.24
CA ASP A 350 -22.08 14.69 9.44
C ASP A 350 -21.88 13.78 10.67
N ASP A 351 -21.50 12.53 10.47
CA ASP A 351 -21.31 11.54 11.53
C ASP A 351 -19.85 11.38 11.98
N LEU A 352 -18.89 11.99 11.27
CA LEU A 352 -17.45 11.82 11.51
C LEU A 352 -17.05 12.05 12.97
N SER A 353 -17.41 13.20 13.53
CA SER A 353 -17.05 13.51 14.92
C SER A 353 -17.63 12.51 15.92
N ARG A 354 -18.84 12.01 15.67
CA ARG A 354 -19.46 10.99 16.53
C ARG A 354 -18.69 9.68 16.50
N VAL A 355 -18.27 9.25 15.29
CA VAL A 355 -17.50 8.02 15.12
C VAL A 355 -16.12 8.15 15.75
N GLN A 356 -15.41 9.26 15.51
CA GLN A 356 -14.10 9.53 16.13
C GLN A 356 -14.15 9.49 17.66
N VAL A 357 -15.08 10.23 18.26
CA VAL A 357 -15.25 10.25 19.73
C VAL A 357 -15.60 8.87 20.28
N ALA A 358 -16.43 8.09 19.58
CA ALA A 358 -16.79 6.75 20.03
C ALA A 358 -15.55 5.82 20.01
N VAL A 359 -14.72 5.88 18.97
CA VAL A 359 -13.48 5.10 18.85
C VAL A 359 -12.49 5.50 19.94
N ASP A 360 -12.25 6.79 20.16
CA ASP A 360 -11.35 7.29 21.21
C ASP A 360 -11.77 6.78 22.60
N ASN A 361 -13.07 6.86 22.93
CA ASN A 361 -13.61 6.37 24.19
C ASN A 361 -13.45 4.86 24.34
N ALA A 362 -13.78 4.09 23.30
CA ALA A 362 -13.68 2.64 23.33
C ALA A 362 -12.24 2.16 23.57
N PHE A 363 -11.25 2.79 22.93
CA PHE A 363 -9.83 2.49 23.14
C PHE A 363 -9.41 2.80 24.59
N GLY A 364 -9.85 3.93 25.13
CA GLY A 364 -9.63 4.29 26.54
C GLY A 364 -10.23 3.28 27.52
N GLU A 365 -11.47 2.84 27.28
CA GLU A 365 -12.16 1.86 28.11
C GLU A 365 -11.50 0.47 28.11
N HIS A 366 -10.88 0.09 26.97
CA HIS A 366 -10.15 -1.17 26.84
C HIS A 366 -8.67 -1.08 27.24
N ALA A 367 -8.23 0.10 27.69
CA ALA A 367 -6.82 0.38 28.02
C ALA A 367 -5.84 0.12 26.86
N PHE A 368 -6.30 0.30 25.63
CA PHE A 368 -5.46 0.32 24.43
C PHE A 368 -4.76 1.68 24.27
N GLY A 369 -3.71 1.74 23.43
CA GLY A 369 -3.09 3.01 23.05
C GLY A 369 -4.11 3.94 22.39
N GLN A 370 -3.93 5.27 22.54
CA GLN A 370 -4.78 6.25 21.86
C GLN A 370 -4.63 6.08 20.33
N PRO A 371 -5.72 5.84 19.59
CA PRO A 371 -5.64 5.76 18.14
C PRO A 371 -5.45 7.15 17.52
N ASP A 372 -4.83 7.23 16.36
CA ASP A 372 -4.86 8.44 15.54
C ASP A 372 -5.95 8.30 14.47
N THR A 373 -6.83 9.32 14.38
CA THR A 373 -7.95 9.28 13.45
C THR A 373 -7.91 10.47 12.50
N PHE A 374 -7.90 10.21 11.21
CA PHE A 374 -7.86 11.25 10.18
C PHE A 374 -8.61 10.84 8.93
N ILE A 375 -9.03 11.83 8.15
CA ILE A 375 -9.69 11.62 6.86
C ILE A 375 -8.61 11.52 5.77
N VAL A 376 -8.85 10.69 4.78
CA VAL A 376 -8.08 10.63 3.54
C VAL A 376 -9.00 10.82 2.33
N THR A 377 -8.45 11.45 1.30
CA THR A 377 -9.14 11.66 0.02
C THR A 377 -8.38 10.98 -1.11
N ALA A 378 -9.11 10.49 -2.11
CA ALA A 378 -8.48 9.91 -3.29
C ALA A 378 -7.75 11.00 -4.10
N SER A 379 -6.49 10.76 -4.42
CA SER A 379 -5.60 11.72 -5.07
C SER A 379 -4.93 11.16 -6.32
N ASP A 380 -4.27 12.05 -7.06
CA ASP A 380 -3.46 11.66 -8.21
C ASP A 380 -2.25 10.82 -7.77
N GLY A 381 -1.87 9.86 -8.60
CA GLY A 381 -0.68 9.04 -8.44
C GLY A 381 0.62 9.85 -8.50
N ALA A 382 1.73 9.15 -8.67
CA ALA A 382 3.05 9.76 -8.72
C ALA A 382 3.17 10.84 -9.80
N THR A 383 3.84 11.95 -9.49
CA THR A 383 3.98 13.10 -10.39
C THR A 383 5.35 13.79 -10.21
N ARG A 384 5.82 14.45 -11.27
CA ARG A 384 6.86 15.45 -11.18
C ARG A 384 6.22 16.80 -10.85
N ASN A 385 6.78 17.52 -9.87
CA ASN A 385 6.26 18.79 -9.36
C ASN A 385 7.05 19.98 -9.92
#